data_54f8c408b6b466a29e559c2023988ef7
#
_entry.id   54f8c408b6b466a29e559c2023988ef7
#
_cell.length_a   1.000
_cell.length_b   1.000
_cell.length_c   1.000
_cell.angle_alpha   90.00
_cell.angle_beta   90.00
_cell.angle_gamma   90.00
#
_symmetry.space_group_name_H-M   'P 1'
#
loop_
_entity.id
_entity.type
_entity.pdbx_description
1 polymer ?
#
loop_
_entity_poly.entity_id
_entity_poly.type
_entity_poly.pdbx_seq_one_letter_code
_entity_poly.pdbx_strand_id
1 'polypeptide(L)'
;KSLPQALPDFFRAKGKVPAALNKPFKTKRRLYYIVDVPATQAHGRLVIDLARRERKPDGTRGPLRPWWHTPATAASKVDTEDLQILDLLQQAREIGSSGGAGSGSGAAGGGGGGGLARGPVKMPGAIRRFILAPCRLRRTDGEDDPPGLRWDDGPPWQFWLDVKQDSAGKRWTWRGALHRKHGRIDLAEPLAILPKLLILGTGRAARFDDAGVPQWVARLREEKELIFLDMEKQDAMLASILEEAKLGPGDLIEDLPLETIRTAPRPRLVARSPRRNYGVEADRVLGQLEYVYNGVAVPAQTTGNLFVSTSKGVVIHRDVPAEQAAAIRLFEVGFRESKDHLVDPGTLELPAKRLGQVVRELVAEGWQVEAEGEVIQPVGEFKLSVTSGIDWFELDGAVDFGGQSVPLPEVLAAARRGEDRITLADGSVGVLPEDWMKKYGMLIDLGTEKDGILRFGFAQASLLDALLASQPNVKVDEGFRKARQQLHEFEGVRALDAPKGFQGKLRPYQREGLGWLDYLERFGFGGILADDMGLGKTIQVL
;
A
#
# COMPACT_ATOMS: atom_id res chain seq x y z
N LYS A 1 -3.51 17.04 35.80
CA LYS A 1 -2.64 17.48 36.93
C LYS A 1 -1.44 16.54 36.91
N SER A 2 -0.25 17.08 36.63
CA SER A 2 1.03 16.38 36.68
C SER A 2 1.32 15.97 38.12
N LEU A 3 1.78 14.74 38.33
CA LEU A 3 2.34 14.29 39.61
C LEU A 3 3.43 15.28 40.05
N PRO A 4 3.61 15.50 41.37
CA PRO A 4 4.72 16.29 41.87
C PRO A 4 6.02 15.71 41.32
N GLN A 5 6.85 16.57 40.73
CA GLN A 5 8.11 16.22 40.07
C GLN A 5 9.20 15.66 41.02
N ALA A 6 8.94 15.50 42.28
CA ALA A 6 9.88 14.99 43.27
C ALA A 6 9.42 13.60 43.77
N LEU A 7 10.07 12.54 43.28
CA LEU A 7 10.23 11.34 44.08
C LEU A 7 10.85 11.79 45.43
N PRO A 8 10.27 11.36 46.56
CA PRO A 8 10.88 11.67 47.88
C PRO A 8 12.37 11.36 47.85
N ASP A 9 13.21 12.26 48.34
CA ASP A 9 14.66 12.18 48.27
C ASP A 9 15.25 10.87 48.81
N PHE A 10 14.53 10.22 49.70
CA PHE A 10 14.85 8.88 50.18
C PHE A 10 14.95 7.81 49.07
N PHE A 11 14.10 7.88 48.04
CA PHE A 11 14.14 6.93 46.92
C PHE A 11 15.19 7.29 45.87
N ARG A 12 15.59 8.59 45.79
CA ARG A 12 16.67 9.04 44.93
C ARG A 12 18.04 8.68 45.49
N ALA A 13 18.23 8.79 46.85
CA ALA A 13 19.53 8.68 47.48
C ALA A 13 20.08 7.24 47.57
N LYS A 14 19.26 6.21 47.53
CA LYS A 14 19.71 4.83 47.78
C LYS A 14 19.67 3.87 46.63
N GLY A 15 18.94 4.15 45.50
CA GLY A 15 18.81 3.19 44.40
C GLY A 15 18.33 1.76 44.80
N LYS A 16 18.10 1.54 46.09
CA LYS A 16 17.74 0.26 46.69
C LYS A 16 16.27 0.26 47.06
N VAL A 17 15.61 -0.78 46.63
CA VAL A 17 14.25 -1.11 47.06
C VAL A 17 14.24 -1.28 48.59
N PRO A 18 13.24 -0.72 49.32
CA PRO A 18 13.14 -0.91 50.76
C PRO A 18 13.15 -2.41 51.07
N ALA A 19 14.08 -2.83 51.91
CA ALA A 19 14.21 -4.23 52.35
C ALA A 19 13.10 -4.60 53.38
N ALA A 20 11.91 -4.06 53.21
CA ALA A 20 10.79 -4.22 54.15
C ALA A 20 10.38 -5.67 54.40
N LEU A 21 10.77 -6.61 53.52
CA LEU A 21 10.40 -8.04 53.66
C LEU A 21 11.34 -8.85 54.57
N ASN A 22 12.55 -8.41 54.86
CA ASN A 22 13.55 -9.22 55.62
C ASN A 22 14.01 -8.58 56.94
N LYS A 23 13.40 -7.48 57.37
CA LYS A 23 13.73 -6.94 58.69
C LYS A 23 13.10 -7.79 59.79
N PRO A 24 13.85 -8.14 60.87
CA PRO A 24 13.26 -8.79 62.00
C PRO A 24 12.17 -7.89 62.61
N PHE A 25 11.09 -8.49 63.15
CA PHE A 25 10.00 -7.80 63.85
C PHE A 25 10.55 -6.91 64.95
N LYS A 26 10.74 -5.61 64.68
CA LYS A 26 11.08 -4.62 65.71
C LYS A 26 9.87 -4.14 66.52
N THR A 27 8.66 -4.31 65.94
CA THR A 27 7.40 -3.93 66.57
C THR A 27 6.49 -5.14 66.71
N LYS A 28 5.58 -5.17 67.70
CA LYS A 28 4.56 -6.22 67.87
C LYS A 28 3.57 -6.33 66.71
N ARG A 29 3.57 -5.34 65.80
CA ARG A 29 2.64 -5.26 64.66
C ARG A 29 3.39 -4.94 63.37
N ARG A 30 3.04 -5.56 62.27
CA ARG A 30 3.58 -5.31 60.92
C ARG A 30 2.49 -5.07 59.93
N LEU A 31 2.68 -4.08 59.08
CA LEU A 31 1.80 -3.77 57.94
C LEU A 31 2.17 -4.66 56.73
N TYR A 32 1.18 -5.12 56.00
CA TYR A 32 1.31 -5.91 54.80
C TYR A 32 0.54 -5.22 53.66
N TYR A 33 1.19 -5.12 52.52
CA TYR A 33 0.64 -4.67 51.25
C TYR A 33 0.37 -5.90 50.41
N ILE A 34 -0.87 -6.14 50.01
CA ILE A 34 -1.26 -7.40 49.37
C ILE A 34 -1.86 -7.07 48.01
N VAL A 35 -1.20 -7.50 46.95
CA VAL A 35 -1.79 -7.49 45.61
C VAL A 35 -2.82 -8.59 45.54
N ASP A 36 -4.08 -8.22 45.43
CA ASP A 36 -5.22 -9.12 45.33
C ASP A 36 -5.45 -9.45 43.84
N VAL A 37 -5.07 -10.68 43.44
CA VAL A 37 -5.18 -11.10 42.03
C VAL A 37 -6.63 -11.22 41.58
N PRO A 38 -7.53 -11.92 42.31
CA PRO A 38 -8.94 -12.00 41.92
C PRO A 38 -9.59 -10.62 41.73
N ALA A 39 -9.40 -9.71 42.69
CA ALA A 39 -9.93 -8.35 42.57
C ALA A 39 -9.27 -7.55 41.45
N THR A 40 -7.98 -7.74 41.21
CA THR A 40 -7.25 -7.10 40.10
C THR A 40 -7.80 -7.57 38.74
N GLN A 41 -8.07 -8.85 38.58
CA GLN A 41 -8.69 -9.40 37.37
C GLN A 41 -10.11 -8.87 37.16
N ALA A 42 -10.93 -8.88 38.21
CA ALA A 42 -12.32 -8.40 38.16
C ALA A 42 -12.42 -6.90 37.79
N HIS A 43 -11.50 -6.08 38.28
CA HIS A 43 -11.51 -4.63 38.03
C HIS A 43 -10.70 -4.20 36.79
N GLY A 44 -9.88 -5.07 36.18
CA GLY A 44 -8.94 -4.71 35.13
C GLY A 44 -7.87 -3.69 35.56
N ARG A 45 -7.71 -3.49 36.86
CA ARG A 45 -6.76 -2.53 37.48
C ARG A 45 -6.14 -3.15 38.71
N LEU A 46 -4.89 -2.77 39.00
CA LEU A 46 -4.19 -3.28 40.17
C LEU A 46 -4.95 -2.95 41.46
N VAL A 47 -5.28 -3.95 42.23
CA VAL A 47 -5.92 -3.82 43.56
C VAL A 47 -4.91 -4.19 44.63
N ILE A 48 -4.67 -3.27 45.58
CA ILE A 48 -3.79 -3.48 46.72
C ILE A 48 -4.60 -3.37 47.99
N ASP A 49 -4.61 -4.45 48.76
CA ASP A 49 -5.19 -4.51 50.11
C ASP A 49 -4.13 -4.19 51.13
N LEU A 50 -4.55 -3.53 52.18
CA LEU A 50 -3.75 -3.28 53.36
C LEU A 50 -4.19 -4.18 54.49
N ALA A 51 -3.25 -4.91 55.08
CA ALA A 51 -3.51 -5.78 56.21
C ALA A 51 -2.43 -5.63 57.28
N ARG A 52 -2.79 -5.91 58.51
CA ARG A 52 -1.85 -5.97 59.63
C ARG A 52 -1.76 -7.38 60.17
N ARG A 53 -0.60 -7.72 60.70
CA ARG A 53 -0.37 -8.98 61.41
C ARG A 53 0.36 -8.69 62.74
N GLU A 54 -0.10 -9.31 63.80
CA GLU A 54 0.53 -9.18 65.11
C GLU A 54 1.35 -10.43 65.42
N ARG A 55 2.42 -10.27 66.17
CA ARG A 55 3.19 -11.39 66.72
C ARG A 55 2.62 -11.68 68.11
N LYS A 56 2.22 -12.93 68.34
CA LYS A 56 1.75 -13.40 69.62
C LYS A 56 2.91 -13.50 70.63
N PRO A 57 2.59 -13.53 71.96
CA PRO A 57 3.62 -13.66 73.01
C PRO A 57 4.48 -14.93 72.85
N ASP A 58 3.93 -16.02 72.30
CA ASP A 58 4.61 -17.27 72.00
C ASP A 58 5.55 -17.21 70.78
N GLY A 59 5.65 -16.05 70.15
CA GLY A 59 6.47 -15.85 68.97
C GLY A 59 5.78 -16.22 67.64
N THR A 60 4.62 -16.85 67.66
CA THR A 60 3.87 -17.22 66.47
C THR A 60 3.20 -16.01 65.80
N ARG A 61 2.86 -16.15 64.50
CA ARG A 61 2.19 -15.08 63.73
C ARG A 61 0.69 -15.22 63.91
N GLY A 62 0.01 -14.13 64.26
CA GLY A 62 -1.45 -14.04 64.27
C GLY A 62 -2.04 -14.00 62.85
N PRO A 63 -3.37 -14.05 62.69
CA PRO A 63 -4.02 -13.94 61.42
C PRO A 63 -3.83 -12.53 60.78
N LEU A 64 -3.91 -12.47 59.46
CA LEU A 64 -3.96 -11.20 58.74
C LEU A 64 -5.32 -10.55 59.01
N ARG A 65 -5.31 -9.28 59.49
CA ARG A 65 -6.50 -8.47 59.71
C ARG A 65 -6.50 -7.23 58.83
N PRO A 66 -7.60 -6.85 58.21
CA PRO A 66 -7.69 -5.61 57.41
C PRO A 66 -7.18 -4.38 58.15
N TRP A 67 -6.57 -3.47 57.41
CA TRP A 67 -6.06 -2.19 57.91
C TRP A 67 -6.79 -1.03 57.24
N TRP A 68 -7.38 -0.11 58.09
CA TRP A 68 -8.32 0.93 57.64
C TRP A 68 -7.82 2.37 57.88
N HIS A 69 -6.59 2.60 58.20
CA HIS A 69 -6.06 3.89 58.60
C HIS A 69 -5.56 4.71 57.40
N THR A 70 -5.79 6.03 57.42
CA THR A 70 -5.13 6.96 56.49
C THR A 70 -3.67 7.20 56.89
N PRO A 71 -2.80 7.74 55.99
CA PRO A 71 -1.44 8.11 56.37
C PRO A 71 -1.38 9.00 57.59
N ALA A 72 -2.27 9.99 57.69
CA ALA A 72 -2.34 10.93 58.84
C ALA A 72 -2.64 10.21 60.16
N THR A 73 -3.57 9.23 60.18
CA THR A 73 -3.91 8.45 61.35
C THR A 73 -2.97 7.28 61.60
N ALA A 74 -2.12 6.95 60.66
CA ALA A 74 -1.13 5.89 60.71
C ALA A 74 0.23 6.38 61.29
N ALA A 75 0.51 7.65 61.26
CA ALA A 75 1.83 8.23 61.57
C ALA A 75 2.43 7.80 62.93
N SER A 76 1.60 7.54 63.92
CA SER A 76 2.05 7.04 65.23
C SER A 76 2.08 5.52 65.35
N LYS A 77 1.69 4.78 64.29
CA LYS A 77 1.46 3.32 64.33
C LYS A 77 2.32 2.50 63.41
N VAL A 78 3.02 3.15 62.48
CA VAL A 78 3.83 2.51 61.45
C VAL A 78 5.17 3.20 61.27
N ASP A 79 6.13 2.51 60.64
CA ASP A 79 7.48 3.03 60.36
C ASP A 79 7.44 4.12 59.26
N THR A 80 8.46 4.96 59.20
CA THR A 80 8.57 6.04 58.21
C THR A 80 8.53 5.53 56.76
N GLU A 81 9.09 4.35 56.48
CA GLU A 81 9.04 3.68 55.16
C GLU A 81 7.58 3.32 54.79
N ASP A 82 6.83 2.77 55.72
CA ASP A 82 5.42 2.43 55.56
C ASP A 82 4.55 3.66 55.31
N LEU A 83 4.83 4.78 56.03
CA LEU A 83 4.13 6.07 55.82
C LEU A 83 4.34 6.57 54.39
N GLN A 84 5.56 6.51 53.86
CA GLN A 84 5.82 6.93 52.49
C GLN A 84 5.10 6.08 51.46
N ILE A 85 5.02 4.75 51.65
CA ILE A 85 4.29 3.85 50.79
C ILE A 85 2.77 4.13 50.86
N LEU A 86 2.25 4.36 52.05
CA LEU A 86 0.84 4.73 52.24
C LEU A 86 0.48 6.04 51.56
N ASP A 87 1.34 7.06 51.64
CA ASP A 87 1.15 8.33 50.96
C ASP A 87 1.11 8.18 49.45
N LEU A 88 2.08 7.42 48.87
CA LEU A 88 2.10 7.10 47.45
C LEU A 88 0.85 6.32 47.00
N LEU A 89 0.37 5.38 47.81
CA LEU A 89 -0.86 4.63 47.54
C LEU A 89 -2.09 5.51 47.57
N GLN A 90 -2.16 6.47 48.51
CA GLN A 90 -3.25 7.45 48.58
C GLN A 90 -3.27 8.32 47.31
N GLN A 91 -2.13 8.89 46.94
CA GLN A 91 -2.02 9.69 45.72
C GLN A 91 -2.41 8.89 44.47
N ALA A 92 -1.96 7.62 44.36
CA ALA A 92 -2.29 6.72 43.27
C ALA A 92 -3.79 6.39 43.17
N ARG A 93 -4.52 6.42 44.27
CA ARG A 93 -6.00 6.25 44.33
C ARG A 93 -6.75 7.50 43.93
N GLU A 94 -6.32 8.67 44.39
CA GLU A 94 -6.93 9.96 44.05
C GLU A 94 -6.86 10.27 42.55
N ILE A 95 -5.74 9.93 41.89
CA ILE A 95 -5.58 10.06 40.43
C ILE A 95 -6.58 9.14 39.70
N GLY A 96 -6.95 8.01 40.31
CA GLY A 96 -7.89 7.04 39.72
C GLY A 96 -9.37 7.48 39.83
N SER A 97 -9.70 8.31 40.79
CA SER A 97 -11.10 8.77 41.07
C SER A 97 -11.52 9.99 40.26
N SER A 98 -10.58 10.79 39.72
CA SER A 98 -10.87 12.03 38.98
C SER A 98 -11.22 11.83 37.49
N GLY A 99 -11.31 10.61 36.99
CA GLY A 99 -11.55 10.29 35.58
C GLY A 99 -12.76 9.40 35.33
N GLY A 100 -13.96 9.77 35.77
CA GLY A 100 -15.15 9.01 35.43
C GLY A 100 -16.33 9.29 36.35
N ALA A 101 -17.07 10.36 36.12
CA ALA A 101 -18.44 10.49 36.60
C ALA A 101 -19.34 9.57 35.75
N GLY A 102 -19.51 8.33 36.19
CA GLY A 102 -20.44 7.34 35.65
C GLY A 102 -21.20 6.71 36.79
N SER A 103 -22.47 7.12 36.92
CA SER A 103 -23.46 6.59 37.83
C SER A 103 -23.62 5.08 37.78
N GLY A 104 -23.32 4.39 38.86
CA GLY A 104 -23.61 2.99 39.09
C GLY A 104 -23.91 2.77 40.55
N SER A 105 -25.18 2.87 40.91
CA SER A 105 -25.76 2.54 42.22
C SER A 105 -25.68 1.03 42.46
N GLY A 106 -25.07 0.59 43.53
CA GLY A 106 -25.17 -0.79 43.96
C GLY A 106 -24.42 -1.10 45.25
N ALA A 107 -25.20 -1.27 46.32
CA ALA A 107 -24.92 -1.92 47.59
C ALA A 107 -24.11 -1.17 48.65
N ALA A 108 -24.92 -0.68 49.54
CA ALA A 108 -24.60 -0.14 50.85
C ALA A 108 -24.03 -1.17 51.82
N GLY A 109 -23.01 -0.80 52.53
CA GLY A 109 -22.53 -1.43 53.73
C GLY A 109 -21.80 -0.43 54.59
N GLY A 110 -22.46 0.10 55.59
CA GLY A 110 -22.18 1.13 56.55
C GLY A 110 -20.75 1.40 56.99
N GLY A 111 -20.49 2.63 57.36
CA GLY A 111 -19.38 3.06 58.18
C GLY A 111 -18.55 4.16 57.60
N GLY A 112 -18.87 5.41 58.01
CA GLY A 112 -18.10 6.59 57.65
C GLY A 112 -16.67 6.52 58.11
N GLY A 113 -15.78 6.94 57.25
CA GLY A 113 -14.36 7.13 57.52
C GLY A 113 -13.54 6.84 56.31
N GLY A 114 -13.00 7.85 55.62
CA GLY A 114 -12.18 7.77 54.43
C GLY A 114 -10.86 7.03 54.64
N GLY A 115 -10.90 5.73 55.00
CA GLY A 115 -9.76 4.90 55.21
C GLY A 115 -9.23 4.23 53.92
N LEU A 116 -7.92 4.13 53.77
CA LEU A 116 -7.19 3.41 52.75
C LEU A 116 -7.35 1.89 52.87
N ALA A 117 -8.54 1.32 52.62
CA ALA A 117 -8.77 -0.11 52.87
C ALA A 117 -8.49 -1.01 51.68
N ARG A 118 -9.26 -0.90 50.66
CA ARG A 118 -9.23 -1.76 49.45
C ARG A 118 -9.62 -0.93 48.27
N GLY A 119 -8.93 -1.09 47.18
CA GLY A 119 -9.37 -0.41 45.94
C GLY A 119 -8.33 -0.38 44.83
N PRO A 120 -8.80 -0.12 43.61
CA PRO A 120 -7.94 -0.02 42.47
C PRO A 120 -6.99 1.17 42.58
N VAL A 121 -5.74 0.96 42.13
CA VAL A 121 -4.70 1.98 42.11
C VAL A 121 -4.20 2.21 40.69
N LYS A 122 -4.01 3.47 40.30
CA LYS A 122 -3.39 3.87 39.04
C LYS A 122 -1.96 4.34 39.33
N MET A 123 -0.98 3.49 39.03
CA MET A 123 0.42 3.78 39.33
C MET A 123 1.19 4.24 38.11
N PRO A 124 1.86 5.39 38.17
CA PRO A 124 2.89 5.76 37.18
C PRO A 124 4.04 4.77 37.17
N GLY A 125 4.66 4.58 36.00
CA GLY A 125 5.75 3.60 35.82
C GLY A 125 6.92 3.80 36.78
N ALA A 126 7.25 5.04 37.10
CA ALA A 126 8.38 5.39 37.97
C ALA A 126 8.27 4.87 39.41
N ILE A 127 7.06 4.76 39.95
CA ILE A 127 6.84 4.34 41.35
C ILE A 127 6.44 2.88 41.52
N ARG A 128 6.14 2.18 40.43
CA ARG A 128 5.66 0.77 40.49
C ARG A 128 6.64 -0.14 41.21
N ARG A 129 7.90 -0.04 40.93
CA ARG A 129 8.96 -0.84 41.59
C ARG A 129 8.93 -0.68 43.09
N PHE A 130 8.81 0.56 43.60
CA PHE A 130 8.87 0.86 45.02
C PHE A 130 7.64 0.38 45.78
N ILE A 131 6.46 0.45 45.15
CA ILE A 131 5.20 0.00 45.75
C ILE A 131 5.07 -1.51 45.68
N LEU A 132 5.44 -2.14 44.57
CA LEU A 132 5.23 -3.59 44.37
C LEU A 132 6.29 -4.45 45.04
N ALA A 133 7.51 -3.96 45.23
CA ALA A 133 8.57 -4.74 45.87
C ALA A 133 8.26 -5.18 47.31
N PRO A 134 7.62 -4.36 48.17
CA PRO A 134 7.23 -4.80 49.51
C PRO A 134 5.92 -5.59 49.52
N CYS A 135 5.19 -5.71 48.41
CA CYS A 135 3.90 -6.40 48.35
C CYS A 135 4.02 -7.92 48.50
N ARG A 136 2.92 -8.50 48.90
CA ARG A 136 2.67 -9.92 48.84
C ARG A 136 1.59 -10.21 47.80
N LEU A 137 1.58 -11.43 47.28
CA LEU A 137 0.69 -11.82 46.19
C LEU A 137 -0.37 -12.78 46.70
N ARG A 138 -1.63 -12.35 46.80
CA ARG A 138 -2.78 -13.18 47.08
C ARG A 138 -3.34 -13.74 45.78
N ARG A 139 -3.29 -15.04 45.61
CA ARG A 139 -3.74 -15.75 44.41
C ARG A 139 -5.20 -16.17 44.48
N THR A 140 -5.66 -16.50 45.67
CA THR A 140 -7.03 -16.95 45.95
C THR A 140 -7.58 -16.25 47.16
N ASP A 141 -8.91 -16.13 47.23
CA ASP A 141 -9.56 -15.58 48.41
C ASP A 141 -9.30 -16.50 49.63
N GLY A 142 -9.01 -15.84 50.78
CA GLY A 142 -8.78 -16.57 52.04
C GLY A 142 -7.33 -17.06 52.26
N GLU A 143 -6.39 -16.75 51.40
CA GLU A 143 -4.97 -17.09 51.57
C GLU A 143 -4.37 -16.37 52.79
N ASP A 144 -4.03 -17.09 53.86
CA ASP A 144 -3.61 -16.55 55.15
C ASP A 144 -2.15 -16.06 55.19
N ASP A 145 -1.27 -16.61 54.34
CA ASP A 145 0.14 -16.19 54.26
C ASP A 145 0.61 -16.04 52.80
N PRO A 146 0.10 -15.04 52.09
CA PRO A 146 0.45 -14.84 50.68
C PRO A 146 1.96 -14.64 50.52
N PRO A 147 2.60 -15.26 49.49
CA PRO A 147 4.04 -15.16 49.25
C PRO A 147 4.46 -13.73 48.89
N GLY A 148 5.71 -13.41 49.12
CA GLY A 148 6.28 -12.12 48.72
C GLY A 148 6.30 -11.94 47.22
N LEU A 149 5.89 -10.78 46.72
CA LEU A 149 6.01 -10.37 45.32
C LEU A 149 7.44 -9.86 45.09
N ARG A 150 8.04 -10.23 43.97
CA ARG A 150 9.37 -9.75 43.56
C ARG A 150 9.25 -8.90 42.31
N TRP A 151 9.91 -7.79 42.31
CA TRP A 151 10.02 -6.97 41.10
C TRP A 151 11.09 -7.53 40.17
N ASP A 152 10.77 -7.66 38.89
CA ASP A 152 11.69 -8.07 37.84
C ASP A 152 12.25 -6.83 37.15
N ASP A 153 13.56 -6.56 37.35
CA ASP A 153 14.27 -5.39 36.79
C ASP A 153 14.72 -5.57 35.35
N GLY A 154 14.49 -6.74 34.76
CA GLY A 154 14.86 -7.03 33.37
C GLY A 154 14.15 -6.13 32.33
N PRO A 155 14.46 -6.25 31.05
CA PRO A 155 13.75 -5.54 30.00
C PRO A 155 12.25 -5.88 30.03
N PRO A 156 11.35 -5.04 29.49
CA PRO A 156 9.95 -5.34 29.46
C PRO A 156 9.69 -6.62 28.65
N TRP A 157 8.69 -7.38 29.06
CA TRP A 157 8.10 -8.40 28.23
C TRP A 157 7.34 -7.72 27.09
N GLN A 158 7.48 -8.22 25.87
CA GLN A 158 6.83 -7.71 24.68
C GLN A 158 5.73 -8.68 24.24
N PHE A 159 4.61 -8.13 23.80
CA PHE A 159 3.57 -8.93 23.18
C PHE A 159 4.01 -9.34 21.77
N TRP A 160 3.76 -10.60 21.44
CA TRP A 160 4.00 -11.19 20.11
C TRP A 160 2.80 -12.01 19.68
N LEU A 161 2.58 -12.03 18.37
CA LEU A 161 1.53 -12.81 17.72
C LEU A 161 2.16 -13.99 16.98
N ASP A 162 1.84 -15.20 17.44
CA ASP A 162 2.16 -16.45 16.74
C ASP A 162 1.11 -16.70 15.68
N VAL A 163 1.52 -16.69 14.43
CA VAL A 163 0.66 -16.97 13.28
C VAL A 163 1.12 -18.27 12.65
N LYS A 164 0.29 -19.32 12.70
CA LYS A 164 0.64 -20.63 12.16
C LYS A 164 -0.42 -21.11 11.18
N GLN A 165 0.03 -21.69 10.08
CA GLN A 165 -0.81 -22.37 9.11
C GLN A 165 -0.76 -23.87 9.34
N ASP A 166 -1.88 -24.58 9.16
CA ASP A 166 -1.89 -26.03 9.21
C ASP A 166 -1.15 -26.65 8.01
N SER A 167 -0.81 -27.92 8.09
CA SER A 167 -0.10 -28.65 7.03
C SER A 167 -0.87 -28.75 5.71
N ALA A 168 -2.18 -28.53 5.73
CA ALA A 168 -3.06 -28.54 4.56
C ALA A 168 -3.22 -27.16 3.91
N GLY A 169 -2.66 -26.10 4.52
CA GLY A 169 -2.74 -24.72 4.02
C GLY A 169 -4.12 -24.06 4.12
N LYS A 170 -5.06 -24.69 4.83
CA LYS A 170 -6.47 -24.29 4.87
C LYS A 170 -6.90 -23.57 6.15
N ARG A 171 -6.10 -23.72 7.22
CA ARG A 171 -6.47 -23.20 8.54
C ARG A 171 -5.31 -22.39 9.11
N TRP A 172 -5.60 -21.18 9.52
CA TRP A 172 -4.67 -20.32 10.24
C TRP A 172 -5.05 -20.25 11.70
N THR A 173 -4.05 -20.33 12.56
CA THR A 173 -4.21 -20.26 14.01
C THR A 173 -3.35 -19.16 14.56
N TRP A 174 -3.94 -18.24 15.31
CA TRP A 174 -3.27 -17.15 15.98
C TRP A 174 -3.26 -17.35 17.48
N ARG A 175 -2.11 -17.23 18.10
CA ARG A 175 -1.94 -17.28 19.55
C ARG A 175 -1.11 -16.10 20.01
N GLY A 176 -1.46 -15.55 21.18
CA GLY A 176 -0.66 -14.52 21.82
C GLY A 176 0.47 -15.14 22.65
N ALA A 177 1.65 -14.56 22.57
CA ALA A 177 2.79 -14.91 23.39
C ALA A 177 3.45 -13.66 23.97
N LEU A 178 4.26 -13.86 25.02
CA LEU A 178 5.09 -12.82 25.61
C LEU A 178 6.55 -13.20 25.43
N HIS A 179 7.31 -12.34 24.80
CA HIS A 179 8.71 -12.56 24.49
C HIS A 179 9.64 -11.62 25.28
N ARG A 180 10.80 -12.14 25.58
CA ARG A 180 11.91 -11.41 26.19
C ARG A 180 13.19 -12.14 25.84
N LYS A 181 14.28 -11.40 25.56
CA LYS A 181 15.62 -11.87 25.11
C LYS A 181 15.92 -13.39 25.15
N HIS A 182 15.58 -14.09 26.22
CA HIS A 182 15.85 -15.51 26.43
C HIS A 182 14.67 -16.25 27.07
N GLY A 183 13.46 -15.71 26.96
CA GLY A 183 12.27 -16.32 27.53
C GLY A 183 11.04 -16.04 26.71
N ARG A 184 10.22 -17.08 26.60
CA ARG A 184 8.89 -17.03 26.02
C ARG A 184 7.92 -17.63 27.01
N ILE A 185 6.79 -17.00 27.20
CA ILE A 185 5.67 -17.50 27.99
C ILE A 185 4.38 -17.32 27.21
N ASP A 186 3.43 -18.23 27.41
CA ASP A 186 2.10 -18.11 26.83
C ASP A 186 1.35 -16.93 27.44
N LEU A 187 0.51 -16.26 26.64
CA LEU A 187 -0.29 -15.12 27.10
C LEU A 187 -1.27 -15.49 28.21
N ALA A 188 -1.62 -16.75 28.35
CA ALA A 188 -2.48 -17.29 29.41
C ALA A 188 -1.76 -17.46 30.78
N GLU A 189 -0.43 -17.59 30.80
CA GLU A 189 0.34 -17.86 32.01
C GLU A 189 0.36 -16.73 33.06
N PRO A 190 0.43 -15.43 32.69
CA PRO A 190 0.37 -14.38 33.69
C PRO A 190 -0.93 -14.39 34.49
N LEU A 191 -0.83 -14.24 35.81
CA LEU A 191 -2.00 -14.09 36.69
C LEU A 191 -2.79 -12.82 36.34
N ALA A 192 -2.11 -11.72 36.04
CA ALA A 192 -2.75 -10.49 35.56
C ALA A 192 -1.88 -9.80 34.50
N ILE A 193 -2.56 -9.27 33.48
CA ILE A 193 -1.99 -8.38 32.46
C ILE A 193 -2.68 -7.03 32.64
N LEU A 194 -1.90 -6.00 32.91
CA LEU A 194 -2.36 -4.64 33.13
C LEU A 194 -1.56 -3.67 32.21
N PRO A 195 -2.03 -2.46 31.98
CA PRO A 195 -1.29 -1.49 31.18
C PRO A 195 0.14 -1.32 31.68
N LYS A 196 1.12 -1.74 30.84
CA LYS A 196 2.56 -1.70 31.13
C LYS A 196 3.02 -2.51 32.35
N LEU A 197 2.26 -3.53 32.81
CA LEU A 197 2.58 -4.34 33.99
C LEU A 197 2.06 -5.77 33.83
N LEU A 198 2.90 -6.75 34.13
CA LEU A 198 2.55 -8.18 34.27
C LEU A 198 2.69 -8.63 35.73
N ILE A 199 1.79 -9.49 36.15
CA ILE A 199 1.91 -10.27 37.39
C ILE A 199 2.00 -11.74 37.00
N LEU A 200 3.16 -12.33 37.22
CA LEU A 200 3.47 -13.71 36.82
C LEU A 200 3.12 -14.70 37.92
N GLY A 201 2.72 -15.89 37.54
CA GLY A 201 2.47 -17.02 38.46
C GLY A 201 3.65 -17.41 39.34
N THR A 202 4.87 -17.06 38.92
CA THR A 202 6.11 -17.25 39.70
C THR A 202 6.26 -16.30 40.89
N GLY A 203 5.30 -15.41 41.14
CA GLY A 203 5.36 -14.38 42.18
C GLY A 203 6.26 -13.18 41.79
N ARG A 204 6.36 -12.89 40.52
CA ARG A 204 7.10 -11.71 39.99
C ARG A 204 6.16 -10.71 39.38
N ALA A 205 6.45 -9.44 39.55
CA ALA A 205 5.86 -8.34 38.79
C ALA A 205 6.90 -7.79 37.82
N ALA A 206 6.53 -7.64 36.56
CA ALA A 206 7.43 -7.24 35.49
C ALA A 206 6.86 -6.11 34.63
N ARG A 207 7.73 -5.40 33.94
CA ARG A 207 7.30 -4.44 32.91
C ARG A 207 6.74 -5.18 31.71
N PHE A 208 5.74 -4.57 31.08
CA PHE A 208 5.08 -5.11 29.89
C PHE A 208 4.95 -4.04 28.81
N ASP A 209 5.15 -4.45 27.59
CA ASP A 209 4.87 -3.67 26.40
C ASP A 209 3.84 -4.42 25.55
N ASP A 210 2.65 -3.83 25.44
CA ASP A 210 1.52 -4.38 24.70
C ASP A 210 1.58 -4.05 23.19
N ALA A 211 2.71 -3.52 22.72
CA ALA A 211 2.91 -3.11 21.34
C ALA A 211 1.85 -2.09 20.84
N GLY A 212 1.13 -1.43 21.73
CA GLY A 212 0.05 -0.51 21.38
C GLY A 212 -1.29 -1.18 21.06
N VAL A 213 -1.41 -2.49 21.21
CA VAL A 213 -2.61 -3.28 20.86
C VAL A 213 -3.27 -3.98 22.06
N PRO A 214 -3.61 -3.25 23.15
CA PRO A 214 -4.10 -3.85 24.38
C PRO A 214 -5.39 -4.64 24.21
N GLN A 215 -6.26 -4.27 23.28
CA GLN A 215 -7.50 -4.98 22.97
C GLN A 215 -7.24 -6.37 22.36
N TRP A 216 -6.21 -6.48 21.52
CA TRP A 216 -5.81 -7.78 20.95
C TRP A 216 -5.17 -8.68 21.98
N VAL A 217 -4.36 -8.11 22.88
CA VAL A 217 -3.83 -8.83 24.05
C VAL A 217 -4.96 -9.41 24.90
N ALA A 218 -5.99 -8.59 25.20
CA ALA A 218 -7.15 -9.02 25.99
C ALA A 218 -7.92 -10.13 25.27
N ARG A 219 -8.24 -9.94 24.00
CA ARG A 219 -8.99 -10.90 23.18
C ARG A 219 -8.28 -12.25 23.06
N LEU A 220 -7.00 -12.24 22.68
CA LEU A 220 -6.22 -13.48 22.53
C LEU A 220 -5.98 -14.20 23.87
N ARG A 221 -6.01 -13.45 24.98
CA ARG A 221 -5.97 -14.06 26.32
C ARG A 221 -7.28 -14.77 26.68
N GLU A 222 -8.42 -14.17 26.34
CA GLU A 222 -9.76 -14.71 26.62
C GLU A 222 -10.05 -15.93 25.75
N GLU A 223 -9.87 -15.80 24.44
CA GLU A 223 -10.16 -16.83 23.45
C GLU A 223 -9.05 -17.91 23.36
N LYS A 224 -7.85 -17.65 23.91
CA LYS A 224 -6.63 -18.47 23.86
C LYS A 224 -6.05 -18.63 22.47
N GLU A 225 -6.89 -18.86 21.47
CA GLU A 225 -6.52 -18.94 20.07
C GLU A 225 -7.66 -18.44 19.18
N LEU A 226 -7.28 -17.81 18.07
CA LEU A 226 -8.19 -17.43 16.99
C LEU A 226 -7.93 -18.32 15.79
N ILE A 227 -9.00 -18.82 15.18
CA ILE A 227 -8.93 -19.72 14.03
C ILE A 227 -9.58 -19.05 12.84
N PHE A 228 -8.85 -19.03 11.72
CA PHE A 228 -9.32 -18.48 10.45
C PHE A 228 -9.32 -19.59 9.39
N LEU A 229 -10.46 -19.73 8.72
CA LEU A 229 -10.65 -20.60 7.55
C LEU A 229 -10.67 -19.78 6.24
N ASP A 230 -10.84 -18.47 6.37
CA ASP A 230 -10.91 -17.50 5.28
C ASP A 230 -9.63 -16.64 5.33
N MET A 231 -8.82 -16.75 4.29
CA MET A 231 -7.53 -16.08 4.19
C MET A 231 -7.69 -14.55 4.07
N GLU A 232 -8.70 -14.09 3.34
CA GLU A 232 -8.92 -12.65 3.15
C GLU A 232 -9.29 -11.97 4.47
N LYS A 233 -10.14 -12.62 5.27
CA LYS A 233 -10.47 -12.12 6.62
C LYS A 233 -9.26 -12.14 7.56
N GLN A 234 -8.45 -13.16 7.47
CA GLN A 234 -7.21 -13.27 8.25
C GLN A 234 -6.24 -12.16 7.87
N ASP A 235 -6.00 -11.94 6.58
CA ASP A 235 -5.09 -10.92 6.07
C ASP A 235 -5.57 -9.51 6.43
N ALA A 236 -6.88 -9.22 6.29
CA ALA A 236 -7.48 -7.95 6.69
C ALA A 236 -7.32 -7.68 8.19
N MET A 237 -7.50 -8.71 9.01
CA MET A 237 -7.35 -8.61 10.46
C MET A 237 -5.89 -8.39 10.87
N LEU A 238 -4.95 -9.04 10.17
CA LEU A 238 -3.52 -8.85 10.35
C LEU A 238 -3.08 -7.44 9.96
N ALA A 239 -3.60 -6.90 8.87
CA ALA A 239 -3.38 -5.51 8.48
C ALA A 239 -3.85 -4.54 9.57
N SER A 240 -5.04 -4.76 10.14
CA SER A 240 -5.58 -3.94 11.22
C SER A 240 -4.71 -3.94 12.48
N ILE A 241 -4.19 -5.11 12.88
CA ILE A 241 -3.29 -5.21 14.05
C ILE A 241 -1.98 -4.46 13.79
N LEU A 242 -1.36 -4.65 12.64
CA LEU A 242 -0.10 -4.00 12.28
C LEU A 242 -0.26 -2.47 12.18
N GLU A 243 -1.37 -2.00 11.65
CA GLU A 243 -1.69 -0.57 11.55
C GLU A 243 -1.88 0.04 12.95
N GLU A 244 -2.62 -0.62 13.83
CA GLU A 244 -2.84 -0.18 15.21
C GLU A 244 -1.53 -0.17 16.02
N ALA A 245 -0.73 -1.22 15.89
CA ALA A 245 0.57 -1.35 16.54
C ALA A 245 1.58 -0.29 16.07
N LYS A 246 1.45 0.20 14.85
CA LYS A 246 2.44 1.07 14.17
C LYS A 246 3.82 0.42 14.10
N LEU A 247 3.86 -0.88 14.01
CA LEU A 247 5.07 -1.70 13.95
C LEU A 247 5.17 -2.42 12.60
N GLY A 248 6.39 -2.80 12.23
CA GLY A 248 6.58 -3.70 11.12
C GLY A 248 6.15 -5.14 11.47
N PRO A 249 5.89 -6.00 10.46
CA PRO A 249 5.51 -7.38 10.73
C PRO A 249 6.57 -8.13 11.55
N GLY A 250 7.85 -7.94 11.29
CA GLY A 250 8.94 -8.57 12.03
C GLY A 250 9.10 -8.15 13.49
N ASP A 251 8.41 -7.07 13.91
CA ASP A 251 8.43 -6.57 15.29
C ASP A 251 7.28 -7.13 16.14
N LEU A 252 6.28 -7.76 15.52
CA LEU A 252 5.06 -8.22 16.17
C LEU A 252 4.78 -9.70 15.94
N ILE A 253 5.20 -10.26 14.81
CA ILE A 253 4.84 -11.61 14.36
C ILE A 253 6.09 -12.47 14.28
N GLU A 254 6.03 -13.65 14.90
CA GLU A 254 7.08 -14.67 14.81
C GLU A 254 6.85 -15.56 13.59
N ASP A 255 7.94 -15.93 12.91
CA ASP A 255 7.98 -16.93 11.82
C ASP A 255 7.13 -16.65 10.58
N LEU A 256 6.68 -15.41 10.36
CA LEU A 256 5.97 -15.04 9.13
C LEU A 256 6.82 -14.02 8.33
N PRO A 257 7.60 -14.48 7.34
CA PRO A 257 8.42 -13.59 6.52
C PRO A 257 7.51 -12.80 5.56
N LEU A 258 7.23 -11.54 5.88
CA LEU A 258 6.47 -10.62 5.05
C LEU A 258 7.38 -9.50 4.54
N GLU A 259 7.48 -9.37 3.21
CA GLU A 259 8.20 -8.27 2.58
C GLU A 259 7.35 -6.98 2.64
N THR A 260 7.97 -5.87 3.00
CA THR A 260 7.28 -4.58 3.06
C THR A 260 7.43 -3.82 1.74
N ILE A 261 6.31 -3.52 1.08
CA ILE A 261 6.26 -2.76 -0.18
C ILE A 261 5.79 -1.32 0.11
N ARG A 262 6.57 -0.34 -0.43
CA ARG A 262 6.30 1.10 -0.33
C ARG A 262 6.53 1.78 -1.68
N THR A 263 5.71 1.45 -2.67
CA THR A 263 5.77 2.02 -4.02
C THR A 263 4.48 2.76 -4.32
N ALA A 264 4.51 3.65 -5.32
CA ALA A 264 3.28 4.24 -5.82
C ALA A 264 2.39 3.17 -6.50
N PRO A 265 1.07 3.24 -6.36
CA PRO A 265 0.15 2.32 -7.02
C PRO A 265 0.05 2.62 -8.50
N ARG A 266 -0.06 1.56 -9.31
CA ARG A 266 -0.53 1.67 -10.69
C ARG A 266 -2.01 1.29 -10.72
N PRO A 267 -2.92 2.18 -11.11
CA PRO A 267 -4.33 1.85 -11.19
C PRO A 267 -4.58 0.77 -12.25
N ARG A 268 -5.44 -0.20 -11.94
CA ARG A 268 -5.88 -1.27 -12.83
C ARG A 268 -7.40 -1.29 -12.93
N LEU A 269 -7.92 -1.24 -14.13
CA LEU A 269 -9.33 -1.40 -14.44
C LEU A 269 -9.55 -2.76 -15.08
N VAL A 270 -10.38 -3.59 -14.47
CA VAL A 270 -10.85 -4.86 -15.05
C VAL A 270 -12.28 -4.66 -15.54
N ALA A 271 -12.48 -4.63 -16.86
CA ALA A 271 -13.77 -4.40 -17.50
C ALA A 271 -14.32 -5.70 -18.07
N ARG A 272 -15.58 -6.00 -17.81
CA ARG A 272 -16.26 -7.22 -18.26
C ARG A 272 -17.69 -6.93 -18.70
N SER A 273 -18.16 -7.61 -19.72
CA SER A 273 -19.59 -7.61 -20.07
C SER A 273 -20.41 -8.30 -18.98
N PRO A 274 -21.59 -7.78 -18.63
CA PRO A 274 -22.47 -8.48 -17.69
C PRO A 274 -22.83 -9.85 -18.25
N ARG A 275 -22.80 -10.88 -17.41
CA ARG A 275 -23.23 -12.23 -17.81
C ARG A 275 -24.69 -12.15 -18.25
N ARG A 276 -25.00 -12.64 -19.45
CA ARG A 276 -26.35 -12.71 -19.98
C ARG A 276 -27.21 -13.63 -19.11
N ASN A 277 -27.83 -13.08 -18.09
CA ASN A 277 -28.93 -13.72 -17.40
C ASN A 277 -30.19 -12.88 -17.67
N TYR A 278 -31.11 -13.47 -18.45
CA TYR A 278 -32.47 -12.95 -18.71
C TYR A 278 -32.57 -11.62 -19.48
N GLY A 279 -32.40 -11.67 -20.81
CA GLY A 279 -33.12 -10.80 -21.74
C GLY A 279 -32.86 -9.29 -21.72
N VAL A 280 -31.93 -8.80 -20.91
CA VAL A 280 -31.50 -7.40 -20.90
C VAL A 280 -30.33 -7.28 -21.87
N GLU A 281 -30.48 -6.51 -22.93
CA GLU A 281 -29.36 -6.10 -23.78
C GLU A 281 -28.30 -5.43 -22.89
N ALA A 282 -27.09 -5.97 -22.94
CA ALA A 282 -25.95 -5.45 -22.15
C ALA A 282 -25.47 -4.13 -22.78
N ASP A 283 -26.21 -3.05 -22.59
CA ASP A 283 -25.80 -1.71 -23.02
C ASP A 283 -24.74 -1.09 -22.05
N ARG A 284 -24.29 -1.88 -21.06
CA ARG A 284 -23.34 -1.47 -20.03
C ARG A 284 -22.23 -2.49 -19.85
N VAL A 285 -21.05 -2.01 -19.47
CA VAL A 285 -19.89 -2.79 -19.07
C VAL A 285 -19.68 -2.61 -17.58
N LEU A 286 -19.36 -3.70 -16.89
CA LEU A 286 -19.01 -3.71 -15.48
C LEU A 286 -17.50 -3.54 -15.32
N GLY A 287 -17.08 -2.66 -14.42
CA GLY A 287 -15.68 -2.38 -14.12
C GLY A 287 -15.34 -2.64 -12.66
N GLN A 288 -14.19 -3.22 -12.40
CA GLN A 288 -13.61 -3.35 -11.08
C GLN A 288 -12.29 -2.57 -11.04
N LEU A 289 -12.13 -1.74 -10.02
CA LEU A 289 -10.92 -0.97 -9.79
C LEU A 289 -10.02 -1.71 -8.81
N GLU A 290 -8.77 -1.83 -9.16
CA GLU A 290 -7.70 -2.36 -8.34
C GLU A 290 -6.48 -1.44 -8.39
N TYR A 291 -5.60 -1.57 -7.41
CA TYR A 291 -4.34 -0.84 -7.35
C TYR A 291 -3.17 -1.82 -7.32
N VAL A 292 -2.27 -1.73 -8.27
CA VAL A 292 -1.14 -2.67 -8.39
C VAL A 292 0.11 -2.06 -7.76
N TYR A 293 0.60 -2.69 -6.71
CA TYR A 293 1.83 -2.35 -6.00
C TYR A 293 2.86 -3.44 -6.26
N ASN A 294 3.90 -3.14 -7.01
CA ASN A 294 4.96 -4.10 -7.36
C ASN A 294 4.41 -5.47 -7.84
N GLY A 295 3.40 -5.44 -8.72
CA GLY A 295 2.77 -6.65 -9.27
C GLY A 295 1.69 -7.29 -8.38
N VAL A 296 1.44 -6.76 -7.19
CA VAL A 296 0.38 -7.22 -6.29
C VAL A 296 -0.85 -6.33 -6.41
N ALA A 297 -1.97 -6.90 -6.82
CA ALA A 297 -3.25 -6.20 -6.92
C ALA A 297 -3.89 -6.07 -5.54
N VAL A 298 -4.32 -4.87 -5.20
CA VAL A 298 -5.08 -4.49 -4.01
C VAL A 298 -6.46 -4.03 -4.46
N PRO A 299 -7.55 -4.67 -4.02
CA PRO A 299 -8.91 -4.26 -4.35
C PRO A 299 -9.22 -2.84 -3.85
N ALA A 300 -9.97 -2.05 -4.64
CA ALA A 300 -10.32 -0.68 -4.26
C ALA A 300 -11.16 -0.59 -2.98
N GLN A 301 -11.90 -1.65 -2.62
CA GLN A 301 -12.71 -1.72 -1.41
C GLN A 301 -11.89 -1.96 -0.14
N THR A 302 -10.58 -2.20 -0.26
CA THR A 302 -9.70 -2.40 0.89
C THR A 302 -9.73 -1.16 1.78
N THR A 303 -9.93 -1.37 3.07
CA THR A 303 -9.92 -0.31 4.09
C THR A 303 -8.56 -0.22 4.78
N GLY A 304 -8.27 0.92 5.41
CA GLY A 304 -7.01 1.14 6.14
C GLY A 304 -5.84 1.54 5.23
N ASN A 305 -4.68 1.78 5.85
CA ASN A 305 -3.46 2.21 5.16
C ASN A 305 -2.51 1.05 4.85
N LEU A 306 -2.82 -0.15 5.35
CA LEU A 306 -2.06 -1.37 5.10
C LEU A 306 -2.91 -2.40 4.36
N PHE A 307 -2.27 -3.12 3.47
CA PHE A 307 -2.80 -4.34 2.87
C PHE A 307 -1.80 -5.47 3.11
N VAL A 308 -2.30 -6.59 3.62
CA VAL A 308 -1.49 -7.80 3.85
C VAL A 308 -1.96 -8.90 2.91
N SER A 309 -1.01 -9.62 2.36
CA SER A 309 -1.27 -10.87 1.66
C SER A 309 -0.27 -11.92 2.13
N THR A 310 -0.70 -12.78 3.01
CA THR A 310 0.15 -13.87 3.54
C THR A 310 0.48 -14.90 2.47
N SER A 311 -0.43 -15.13 1.51
CA SER A 311 -0.19 -16.02 0.37
C SER A 311 0.91 -15.53 -0.57
N LYS A 312 1.09 -14.21 -0.68
CA LYS A 312 2.15 -13.58 -1.48
C LYS A 312 3.36 -13.16 -0.63
N GLY A 313 3.28 -13.31 0.69
CA GLY A 313 4.35 -12.93 1.61
C GLY A 313 4.63 -11.43 1.67
N VAL A 314 3.60 -10.57 1.56
CA VAL A 314 3.80 -9.12 1.48
C VAL A 314 2.91 -8.32 2.42
N VAL A 315 3.45 -7.17 2.85
CA VAL A 315 2.71 -6.07 3.50
C VAL A 315 2.91 -4.81 2.66
N ILE A 316 1.83 -4.22 2.21
CA ILE A 316 1.82 -3.02 1.37
C ILE A 316 1.38 -1.82 2.19
N HIS A 317 2.21 -0.78 2.23
CA HIS A 317 1.80 0.54 2.68
C HIS A 317 1.11 1.25 1.53
N ARG A 318 -0.20 1.41 1.64
CA ARG A 318 -1.04 2.01 0.60
C ARG A 318 -0.82 3.52 0.51
N ASP A 319 -0.77 4.02 -0.71
CA ASP A 319 -0.84 5.46 -1.01
C ASP A 319 -2.31 5.84 -1.25
N VAL A 320 -3.06 5.97 -0.16
CA VAL A 320 -4.51 6.25 -0.19
C VAL A 320 -4.84 7.53 -0.97
N PRO A 321 -4.06 8.64 -0.88
CA PRO A 321 -4.28 9.81 -1.73
C PRO A 321 -4.19 9.52 -3.22
N ALA A 322 -3.18 8.77 -3.69
CA ALA A 322 -3.03 8.39 -5.08
C ALA A 322 -4.16 7.45 -5.55
N GLU A 323 -4.57 6.52 -4.70
CA GLU A 323 -5.70 5.63 -4.96
C GLU A 323 -7.02 6.39 -5.10
N GLN A 324 -7.27 7.37 -4.22
CA GLN A 324 -8.45 8.23 -4.29
C GLN A 324 -8.46 9.08 -5.56
N ALA A 325 -7.31 9.63 -5.97
CA ALA A 325 -7.19 10.38 -7.22
C ALA A 325 -7.56 9.49 -8.43
N ALA A 326 -7.10 8.24 -8.45
CA ALA A 326 -7.45 7.29 -9.50
C ALA A 326 -8.96 6.94 -9.49
N ALA A 327 -9.55 6.73 -8.32
CA ALA A 327 -10.99 6.48 -8.22
C ALA A 327 -11.81 7.69 -8.75
N ILE A 328 -11.43 8.91 -8.39
CA ILE A 328 -12.06 10.14 -8.90
C ILE A 328 -11.95 10.20 -10.43
N ARG A 329 -10.77 9.86 -10.98
CA ARG A 329 -10.55 9.87 -12.43
C ARG A 329 -11.50 8.92 -13.17
N LEU A 330 -11.81 7.73 -12.62
CA LEU A 330 -12.82 6.84 -13.20
C LEU A 330 -14.22 7.46 -13.24
N PHE A 331 -14.61 8.19 -12.21
CA PHE A 331 -15.89 8.90 -12.23
C PHE A 331 -15.91 10.03 -13.27
N GLU A 332 -14.80 10.74 -13.48
CA GLU A 332 -14.68 11.78 -14.50
C GLU A 332 -14.83 11.22 -15.91
N VAL A 333 -14.22 10.09 -16.23
CA VAL A 333 -14.36 9.44 -17.54
C VAL A 333 -15.72 8.77 -17.74
N GLY A 334 -16.56 8.76 -16.70
CA GLY A 334 -17.99 8.42 -16.80
C GLY A 334 -18.43 7.12 -16.17
N PHE A 335 -17.53 6.40 -15.47
CA PHE A 335 -17.96 5.29 -14.64
C PHE A 335 -18.87 5.78 -13.50
N ARG A 336 -19.78 4.94 -13.05
CA ARG A 336 -20.66 5.17 -11.91
C ARG A 336 -20.76 3.88 -11.10
N GLU A 337 -21.06 3.98 -9.83
CA GLU A 337 -21.34 2.80 -9.00
C GLU A 337 -22.55 2.05 -9.52
N SER A 338 -22.42 0.75 -9.65
CA SER A 338 -23.55 -0.10 -10.04
C SER A 338 -24.60 -0.12 -8.93
N LYS A 339 -25.86 0.03 -9.33
CA LYS A 339 -27.02 -0.11 -8.44
C LYS A 339 -27.57 -1.53 -8.42
N ASP A 340 -26.99 -2.43 -9.18
CA ASP A 340 -27.42 -3.81 -9.26
C ASP A 340 -26.93 -4.58 -8.02
N HIS A 341 -27.87 -5.10 -7.24
CA HIS A 341 -27.58 -5.88 -6.03
C HIS A 341 -27.06 -7.29 -6.32
N LEU A 342 -27.02 -7.70 -7.59
CA LEU A 342 -26.51 -9.01 -8.02
C LEU A 342 -25.02 -9.00 -8.38
N VAL A 343 -24.38 -7.81 -8.34
CA VAL A 343 -22.95 -7.67 -8.57
C VAL A 343 -22.21 -7.40 -7.25
N ASP A 344 -20.92 -7.69 -7.26
CA ASP A 344 -20.08 -7.48 -6.07
C ASP A 344 -20.06 -6.01 -5.65
N PRO A 345 -20.02 -5.71 -4.35
CA PRO A 345 -19.89 -4.35 -3.84
C PRO A 345 -18.68 -3.63 -4.45
N GLY A 346 -18.86 -2.36 -4.81
CA GLY A 346 -17.80 -1.56 -5.45
C GLY A 346 -17.63 -1.80 -6.95
N THR A 347 -18.49 -2.60 -7.58
CA THR A 347 -18.54 -2.72 -9.03
C THR A 347 -19.03 -1.41 -9.65
N LEU A 348 -18.30 -0.96 -10.65
CA LEU A 348 -18.60 0.24 -11.43
C LEU A 348 -19.28 -0.15 -12.74
N GLU A 349 -20.05 0.76 -13.32
CA GLU A 349 -20.69 0.55 -14.61
C GLU A 349 -20.43 1.72 -15.57
N LEU A 350 -20.29 1.40 -16.86
CA LEU A 350 -20.09 2.35 -17.95
C LEU A 350 -20.96 1.95 -19.15
N PRO A 351 -21.58 2.90 -19.89
CA PRO A 351 -22.23 2.58 -21.15
C PRO A 351 -21.25 1.93 -22.14
N ALA A 352 -21.61 0.78 -22.72
CA ALA A 352 -20.73 -0.02 -23.58
C ALA A 352 -20.12 0.78 -24.75
N LYS A 353 -20.91 1.69 -25.34
CA LYS A 353 -20.47 2.58 -26.44
C LYS A 353 -19.30 3.48 -26.08
N ARG A 354 -19.09 3.79 -24.79
CA ARG A 354 -18.00 4.64 -24.32
C ARG A 354 -16.74 3.88 -23.98
N LEU A 355 -16.80 2.55 -23.85
CA LEU A 355 -15.67 1.74 -23.38
C LEU A 355 -14.40 1.98 -24.20
N GLY A 356 -14.48 1.93 -25.53
CA GLY A 356 -13.32 2.10 -26.39
C GLY A 356 -12.60 3.44 -26.22
N GLN A 357 -13.36 4.54 -26.07
CA GLN A 357 -12.78 5.86 -25.80
C GLN A 357 -12.11 5.90 -24.42
N VAL A 358 -12.82 5.45 -23.38
CA VAL A 358 -12.34 5.48 -22.01
C VAL A 358 -11.09 4.61 -21.82
N VAL A 359 -11.06 3.43 -22.44
CA VAL A 359 -9.88 2.55 -22.43
C VAL A 359 -8.67 3.27 -23.01
N ARG A 360 -8.81 3.93 -24.17
CA ARG A 360 -7.71 4.68 -24.79
C ARG A 360 -7.19 5.82 -23.89
N GLU A 361 -8.10 6.58 -23.28
CA GLU A 361 -7.74 7.67 -22.35
C GLU A 361 -6.97 7.13 -21.15
N LEU A 362 -7.48 6.12 -20.45
CA LEU A 362 -6.86 5.56 -19.27
C LEU A 362 -5.51 4.89 -19.56
N VAL A 363 -5.42 4.15 -20.67
CA VAL A 363 -4.17 3.51 -21.10
C VAL A 363 -3.11 4.56 -21.42
N ALA A 364 -3.47 5.67 -22.10
CA ALA A 364 -2.55 6.79 -22.35
C ALA A 364 -2.07 7.47 -21.06
N GLU A 365 -2.87 7.47 -20.00
CA GLU A 365 -2.51 7.97 -18.66
C GLU A 365 -1.68 6.97 -17.84
N GLY A 366 -1.33 5.82 -18.40
CA GLY A 366 -0.50 4.80 -17.75
C GLY A 366 -1.25 3.77 -16.92
N TRP A 367 -2.59 3.72 -17.00
CA TRP A 367 -3.38 2.68 -16.35
C TRP A 367 -3.12 1.30 -16.96
N GLN A 368 -3.26 0.28 -16.15
CA GLN A 368 -3.40 -1.09 -16.64
C GLN A 368 -4.89 -1.36 -16.88
N VAL A 369 -5.25 -1.69 -18.11
CA VAL A 369 -6.65 -2.00 -18.46
C VAL A 369 -6.73 -3.42 -18.97
N GLU A 370 -7.66 -4.19 -18.40
CA GLU A 370 -8.04 -5.51 -18.87
C GLU A 370 -9.50 -5.44 -19.29
N ALA A 371 -9.79 -5.81 -20.53
CA ALA A 371 -11.14 -5.84 -21.05
C ALA A 371 -11.46 -7.23 -21.63
N GLU A 372 -12.56 -7.84 -21.17
CA GLU A 372 -13.00 -9.20 -21.57
C GLU A 372 -11.94 -10.30 -21.35
N GLY A 373 -11.03 -10.10 -20.40
CA GLY A 373 -9.93 -11.02 -20.13
C GLY A 373 -8.66 -10.77 -20.96
N GLU A 374 -8.66 -9.76 -21.82
CA GLU A 374 -7.49 -9.34 -22.61
C GLU A 374 -6.84 -8.10 -21.99
N VAL A 375 -5.52 -8.16 -21.79
CA VAL A 375 -4.76 -7.01 -21.29
C VAL A 375 -4.55 -6.02 -22.43
N ILE A 376 -4.94 -4.77 -22.23
CA ILE A 376 -4.81 -3.72 -23.23
C ILE A 376 -3.47 -3.02 -23.05
N GLN A 377 -2.66 -3.00 -24.12
CA GLN A 377 -1.36 -2.35 -24.16
C GLN A 377 -1.44 -0.99 -24.85
N PRO A 378 -0.80 0.06 -24.30
CA PRO A 378 -0.70 1.36 -24.95
C PRO A 378 0.24 1.28 -26.15
N VAL A 379 -0.04 2.10 -27.15
CA VAL A 379 0.95 2.37 -28.20
C VAL A 379 2.12 3.16 -27.58
N GLY A 380 3.32 2.66 -27.76
CA GLY A 380 4.57 3.29 -27.32
C GLY A 380 5.30 4.00 -28.45
N GLU A 381 6.62 3.83 -28.47
CA GLU A 381 7.48 4.49 -29.48
C GLU A 381 7.37 3.85 -30.86
N PHE A 382 7.39 4.70 -31.87
CA PHE A 382 7.55 4.31 -33.28
C PHE A 382 9.03 4.35 -33.63
N LYS A 383 9.58 3.22 -33.98
CA LYS A 383 10.96 3.10 -34.51
C LYS A 383 10.86 2.99 -36.02
N LEU A 384 11.04 4.10 -36.73
CA LEU A 384 10.89 4.18 -38.17
C LEU A 384 12.23 4.46 -38.83
N SER A 385 12.46 3.87 -39.99
CA SER A 385 13.63 4.12 -40.81
C SER A 385 13.23 4.26 -42.29
N VAL A 386 13.84 5.24 -42.96
CA VAL A 386 13.70 5.43 -44.41
C VAL A 386 15.04 5.17 -45.08
N THR A 387 15.02 4.26 -46.02
CA THR A 387 16.19 3.93 -46.84
C THR A 387 15.89 4.13 -48.32
N SER A 388 16.88 4.60 -49.08
CA SER A 388 16.76 4.90 -50.50
C SER A 388 17.13 3.65 -51.35
N GLY A 389 16.22 3.25 -52.23
CA GLY A 389 16.52 2.34 -53.33
C GLY A 389 16.98 3.13 -54.58
N ILE A 390 16.96 2.46 -55.75
CA ILE A 390 17.34 3.11 -57.02
C ILE A 390 16.29 4.15 -57.43
N ASP A 391 15.01 3.80 -57.39
CA ASP A 391 13.86 4.61 -57.84
C ASP A 391 12.76 4.72 -56.81
N TRP A 392 13.02 4.36 -55.56
CA TRP A 392 12.03 4.36 -54.47
C TRP A 392 12.69 4.60 -53.12
N PHE A 393 11.87 4.94 -52.17
CA PHE A 393 12.21 4.95 -50.73
C PHE A 393 11.48 3.83 -50.03
N GLU A 394 12.14 3.16 -49.12
CA GLU A 394 11.60 2.10 -48.28
C GLU A 394 11.39 2.64 -46.88
N LEU A 395 10.15 2.56 -46.40
CA LEU A 395 9.79 2.83 -45.03
C LEU A 395 9.67 1.51 -44.28
N ASP A 396 10.60 1.26 -43.40
CA ASP A 396 10.62 0.11 -42.50
C ASP A 396 10.49 0.59 -41.06
N GLY A 397 10.00 -0.28 -40.18
CA GLY A 397 9.93 0.00 -38.76
C GLY A 397 9.00 -0.89 -38.00
N ALA A 398 8.88 -0.54 -36.73
CA ALA A 398 8.02 -1.25 -35.79
C ALA A 398 7.39 -0.28 -34.78
N VAL A 399 6.28 -0.70 -34.24
CA VAL A 399 5.52 0.00 -33.21
C VAL A 399 5.63 -0.81 -31.91
N ASP A 400 6.01 -0.15 -30.84
CA ASP A 400 6.04 -0.76 -29.51
C ASP A 400 4.66 -0.71 -28.86
N PHE A 401 4.26 -1.83 -28.28
CA PHE A 401 3.04 -1.94 -27.47
C PHE A 401 3.41 -2.54 -26.12
N GLY A 402 3.74 -1.69 -25.14
CA GLY A 402 4.07 -2.14 -23.79
C GLY A 402 5.29 -3.08 -23.72
N GLY A 403 6.28 -2.90 -24.60
CA GLY A 403 7.47 -3.75 -24.72
C GLY A 403 7.37 -4.85 -25.80
N GLN A 404 6.22 -5.00 -26.45
CA GLN A 404 6.00 -5.88 -27.59
C GLN A 404 6.16 -5.09 -28.90
N SER A 405 7.07 -5.52 -29.77
CA SER A 405 7.36 -4.85 -31.04
C SER A 405 6.58 -5.47 -32.18
N VAL A 406 5.69 -4.70 -32.82
CA VAL A 406 4.90 -5.15 -33.97
C VAL A 406 5.42 -4.46 -35.25
N PRO A 407 5.68 -5.20 -36.34
CA PRO A 407 6.14 -4.61 -37.60
C PRO A 407 5.14 -3.57 -38.13
N LEU A 408 5.64 -2.46 -38.65
CA LEU A 408 4.83 -1.36 -39.18
C LEU A 408 3.80 -1.82 -40.24
N PRO A 409 4.12 -2.69 -41.20
CA PRO A 409 3.15 -3.17 -42.18
C PRO A 409 1.94 -3.88 -41.58
N GLU A 410 2.14 -4.64 -40.51
CA GLU A 410 1.05 -5.33 -39.81
C GLU A 410 0.12 -4.34 -39.12
N VAL A 411 0.70 -3.32 -38.45
CA VAL A 411 -0.04 -2.23 -37.82
C VAL A 411 -0.87 -1.44 -38.86
N LEU A 412 -0.24 -1.15 -39.99
CA LEU A 412 -0.90 -0.42 -41.07
C LEU A 412 -1.99 -1.26 -41.76
N ALA A 413 -1.78 -2.57 -41.91
CA ALA A 413 -2.78 -3.47 -42.46
C ALA A 413 -4.03 -3.55 -41.57
N ALA A 414 -3.87 -3.58 -40.25
CA ALA A 414 -4.98 -3.49 -39.29
C ALA A 414 -5.73 -2.17 -39.44
N ALA A 415 -5.00 -1.04 -39.46
CA ALA A 415 -5.58 0.29 -39.66
C ALA A 415 -6.37 0.38 -40.98
N ARG A 416 -5.89 -0.23 -42.07
CA ARG A 416 -6.58 -0.28 -43.36
C ARG A 416 -7.89 -1.04 -43.30
N ARG A 417 -7.99 -2.09 -42.49
CA ARG A 417 -9.25 -2.84 -42.24
C ARG A 417 -10.20 -2.06 -41.29
N GLY A 418 -9.78 -0.89 -40.80
CA GLY A 418 -10.55 -0.12 -39.82
C GLY A 418 -10.49 -0.71 -38.40
N GLU A 419 -9.55 -1.60 -38.17
CA GLU A 419 -9.31 -2.24 -36.87
C GLU A 419 -8.43 -1.31 -36.02
N ASP A 420 -8.89 -0.97 -34.84
CA ASP A 420 -8.13 -0.18 -33.84
C ASP A 420 -7.39 -1.08 -32.84
N ARG A 421 -7.40 -2.41 -33.06
CA ARG A 421 -6.82 -3.42 -32.16
C ARG A 421 -5.92 -4.37 -32.92
N ILE A 422 -4.83 -4.76 -32.26
CA ILE A 422 -3.84 -5.71 -32.78
C ILE A 422 -3.55 -6.72 -31.67
N THR A 423 -3.74 -8.02 -31.97
CA THR A 423 -3.37 -9.09 -31.03
C THR A 423 -1.88 -9.26 -31.03
N LEU A 424 -1.26 -9.16 -29.86
CA LEU A 424 0.17 -9.28 -29.66
C LEU A 424 0.60 -10.73 -29.44
N ALA A 425 1.90 -10.99 -29.51
CA ALA A 425 2.44 -12.36 -29.42
C ALA A 425 2.18 -13.04 -28.04
N ASP A 426 2.01 -12.25 -26.97
CA ASP A 426 1.68 -12.73 -25.63
C ASP A 426 0.17 -12.88 -25.37
N GLY A 427 -0.67 -12.63 -26.38
CA GLY A 427 -2.12 -12.67 -26.27
C GLY A 427 -2.74 -11.39 -25.74
N SER A 428 -1.96 -10.36 -25.39
CA SER A 428 -2.49 -9.03 -25.08
C SER A 428 -2.91 -8.29 -26.36
N VAL A 429 -3.61 -7.16 -26.21
CA VAL A 429 -4.14 -6.39 -27.34
C VAL A 429 -3.56 -4.99 -27.34
N GLY A 430 -2.85 -4.64 -28.42
CA GLY A 430 -2.41 -3.29 -28.71
C GLY A 430 -3.56 -2.44 -29.24
N VAL A 431 -3.76 -1.22 -28.73
CA VAL A 431 -4.81 -0.29 -29.19
C VAL A 431 -4.18 0.91 -29.86
N LEU A 432 -4.62 1.18 -31.10
CA LEU A 432 -4.16 2.30 -31.91
C LEU A 432 -5.03 3.54 -31.64
N PRO A 433 -4.40 4.72 -31.42
CA PRO A 433 -5.12 5.98 -31.30
C PRO A 433 -5.82 6.36 -32.63
N GLU A 434 -7.03 6.90 -32.54
CA GLU A 434 -7.83 7.28 -33.72
C GLU A 434 -7.11 8.33 -34.60
N ASP A 435 -6.46 9.30 -33.96
CA ASP A 435 -5.68 10.34 -34.65
C ASP A 435 -4.49 9.74 -35.40
N TRP A 436 -3.89 8.69 -34.85
CA TRP A 436 -2.81 7.97 -35.51
C TRP A 436 -3.34 7.24 -36.76
N MET A 437 -4.46 6.54 -36.64
CA MET A 437 -5.06 5.84 -37.76
C MET A 437 -5.46 6.80 -38.90
N LYS A 438 -6.02 7.95 -38.56
CA LYS A 438 -6.36 8.99 -39.54
C LYS A 438 -5.11 9.54 -40.22
N LYS A 439 -4.04 9.78 -39.47
CA LYS A 439 -2.81 10.40 -39.98
C LYS A 439 -1.98 9.44 -40.84
N TYR A 440 -1.79 8.21 -40.37
CA TYR A 440 -0.91 7.24 -41.01
C TYR A 440 -1.63 6.26 -41.94
N GLY A 441 -2.97 6.19 -41.88
CA GLY A 441 -3.77 5.46 -42.86
C GLY A 441 -3.46 5.87 -44.30
N MET A 442 -3.15 7.14 -44.54
CA MET A 442 -2.73 7.64 -45.85
C MET A 442 -1.41 7.06 -46.36
N LEU A 443 -0.48 6.65 -45.47
CA LEU A 443 0.76 5.99 -45.87
C LEU A 443 0.50 4.67 -46.64
N ILE A 444 -0.56 3.96 -46.27
CA ILE A 444 -0.93 2.70 -46.90
C ILE A 444 -1.46 2.92 -48.32
N ASP A 445 -2.24 3.99 -48.51
CA ASP A 445 -2.83 4.31 -49.81
C ASP A 445 -1.81 4.87 -50.80
N LEU A 446 -0.72 5.43 -50.28
CA LEU A 446 0.35 6.07 -51.06
C LEU A 446 1.52 5.11 -51.33
N GLY A 447 1.83 4.22 -50.40
CA GLY A 447 2.92 3.26 -50.52
C GLY A 447 2.48 1.97 -51.21
N THR A 448 3.44 1.25 -51.82
CA THR A 448 3.26 -0.11 -52.32
C THR A 448 3.91 -1.07 -51.35
N GLU A 449 3.18 -2.00 -50.81
CA GLU A 449 3.75 -3.05 -49.94
C GLU A 449 4.47 -4.10 -50.79
N LYS A 450 5.72 -4.35 -50.46
CA LYS A 450 6.51 -5.41 -51.01
C LYS A 450 7.43 -6.01 -49.98
N ASP A 451 7.36 -7.32 -49.79
CA ASP A 451 8.19 -8.11 -48.85
C ASP A 451 8.12 -7.57 -47.39
N GLY A 452 6.94 -7.11 -46.96
CA GLY A 452 6.73 -6.55 -45.62
C GLY A 452 7.30 -5.14 -45.38
N ILE A 453 7.64 -4.42 -46.46
CA ILE A 453 8.21 -3.06 -46.45
C ILE A 453 7.33 -2.18 -47.33
N LEU A 454 7.11 -0.94 -46.91
CA LEU A 454 6.38 0.04 -47.72
C LEU A 454 7.35 0.82 -48.61
N ARG A 455 7.07 0.80 -49.92
CA ARG A 455 7.84 1.53 -50.94
C ARG A 455 7.10 2.74 -51.44
N PHE A 456 7.81 3.83 -51.56
CA PHE A 456 7.32 5.12 -52.04
C PHE A 456 8.19 5.59 -53.19
N GLY A 457 7.58 6.07 -54.27
CA GLY A 457 8.32 6.68 -55.36
C GLY A 457 8.97 8.01 -54.98
N PHE A 458 9.98 8.46 -55.71
CA PHE A 458 10.65 9.74 -55.45
C PHE A 458 9.69 10.91 -55.42
N ALA A 459 8.64 10.91 -56.22
CA ALA A 459 7.60 11.96 -56.21
C ALA A 459 6.85 12.08 -54.89
N GLN A 460 6.85 11.07 -54.07
CA GLN A 460 6.16 11.00 -52.79
C GLN A 460 7.05 11.41 -51.60
N ALA A 461 8.35 11.73 -51.86
CA ALA A 461 9.33 12.05 -50.81
C ALA A 461 8.88 13.19 -49.90
N SER A 462 8.32 14.29 -50.49
CA SER A 462 7.84 15.44 -49.72
C SER A 462 6.68 15.07 -48.79
N LEU A 463 5.77 14.24 -49.28
CA LEU A 463 4.61 13.81 -48.53
C LEU A 463 5.01 12.83 -47.40
N LEU A 464 5.94 11.91 -47.69
CA LEU A 464 6.54 11.04 -46.72
C LEU A 464 7.26 11.84 -45.63
N ASP A 465 8.04 12.84 -46.00
CA ASP A 465 8.73 13.74 -45.06
C ASP A 465 7.73 14.48 -44.15
N ALA A 466 6.67 15.04 -44.72
CA ALA A 466 5.64 15.75 -43.98
C ALA A 466 4.91 14.85 -42.98
N LEU A 467 4.62 13.60 -43.35
CA LEU A 467 3.99 12.62 -42.49
C LEU A 467 4.93 12.16 -41.35
N LEU A 468 6.22 12.05 -41.63
CA LEU A 468 7.22 11.62 -40.65
C LEU A 468 7.72 12.76 -39.75
N ALA A 469 7.52 14.02 -40.15
CA ALA A 469 8.02 15.20 -39.42
C ALA A 469 7.55 15.32 -37.96
N SER A 470 6.44 14.66 -37.63
CA SER A 470 5.91 14.62 -36.25
C SER A 470 6.47 13.49 -35.39
N GLN A 471 7.32 12.62 -35.93
CA GLN A 471 7.92 11.50 -35.23
C GLN A 471 9.35 11.82 -34.82
N PRO A 472 9.66 11.85 -33.50
CA PRO A 472 10.98 12.31 -33.02
C PRO A 472 12.16 11.39 -33.38
N ASN A 473 11.89 10.10 -33.66
CA ASN A 473 12.92 9.06 -33.74
C ASN A 473 13.01 8.40 -35.15
N VAL A 474 12.71 9.15 -36.23
CA VAL A 474 12.85 8.60 -37.59
C VAL A 474 14.32 8.66 -38.04
N LYS A 475 14.86 7.51 -38.41
CA LYS A 475 16.18 7.43 -39.04
C LYS A 475 16.01 7.55 -40.56
N VAL A 476 16.69 8.49 -41.17
CA VAL A 476 16.69 8.67 -42.63
C VAL A 476 18.12 8.55 -43.18
N ASP A 477 18.28 7.87 -44.30
CA ASP A 477 19.56 7.76 -44.99
C ASP A 477 19.97 9.02 -45.72
N GLU A 478 21.14 9.03 -46.31
CA GLU A 478 21.68 10.19 -47.05
C GLU A 478 20.94 10.44 -48.38
N GLY A 479 20.47 9.38 -49.04
CA GLY A 479 19.69 9.48 -50.27
C GLY A 479 18.38 10.22 -50.06
N PHE A 480 17.60 9.81 -49.04
CA PHE A 480 16.35 10.51 -48.72
C PHE A 480 16.58 11.96 -48.24
N ARG A 481 17.66 12.20 -47.50
CA ARG A 481 18.03 13.53 -47.03
C ARG A 481 18.36 14.47 -48.21
N LYS A 482 19.08 13.96 -49.21
CA LYS A 482 19.39 14.71 -50.46
C LYS A 482 18.11 15.00 -51.26
N ALA A 483 17.26 13.98 -51.46
CA ALA A 483 16.01 14.14 -52.18
C ALA A 483 15.09 15.19 -51.52
N ARG A 484 14.97 15.13 -50.20
CA ARG A 484 14.24 16.13 -49.40
C ARG A 484 14.79 17.56 -49.59
N GLN A 485 16.12 17.72 -49.51
CA GLN A 485 16.77 19.00 -49.67
C GLN A 485 16.55 19.55 -51.09
N GLN A 486 16.70 18.73 -52.12
CA GLN A 486 16.46 19.11 -53.50
C GLN A 486 15.02 19.59 -53.74
N LEU A 487 14.03 18.90 -53.14
CA LEU A 487 12.62 19.28 -53.22
C LEU A 487 12.32 20.58 -52.46
N HIS A 488 12.96 20.82 -51.32
CA HIS A 488 12.83 22.07 -50.57
C HIS A 488 13.48 23.27 -51.24
N GLU A 489 14.60 23.08 -51.94
CA GLU A 489 15.34 24.10 -52.65
C GLU A 489 14.81 24.37 -54.06
N PHE A 490 13.77 23.63 -54.47
CA PHE A 490 13.19 23.75 -55.78
C PHE A 490 12.36 25.05 -55.92
N GLU A 491 12.89 26.02 -56.63
CA GLU A 491 12.25 27.34 -56.90
C GLU A 491 11.39 27.38 -58.16
N GLY A 492 11.16 26.23 -58.80
CA GLY A 492 10.38 26.11 -60.03
C GLY A 492 11.24 25.79 -61.26
N VAL A 493 10.56 25.38 -62.32
CA VAL A 493 11.20 25.05 -63.60
C VAL A 493 11.76 26.30 -64.24
N ARG A 494 13.06 26.31 -64.50
CA ARG A 494 13.74 27.42 -65.20
C ARG A 494 13.99 27.04 -66.66
N ALA A 495 13.73 27.99 -67.60
CA ALA A 495 14.05 27.80 -68.99
C ALA A 495 15.56 27.60 -69.17
N LEU A 496 15.93 26.57 -69.87
CA LEU A 496 17.33 26.25 -70.20
C LEU A 496 17.69 26.65 -71.60
N ASP A 497 18.94 27.08 -71.79
CA ASP A 497 19.48 27.32 -73.08
C ASP A 497 19.94 26.05 -73.81
N ALA A 498 19.96 26.04 -75.08
CA ALA A 498 20.44 24.95 -75.89
C ALA A 498 21.86 24.54 -75.49
N PRO A 499 22.20 23.23 -75.47
CA PRO A 499 23.56 22.76 -75.19
C PRO A 499 24.58 23.29 -76.18
N LYS A 500 25.86 23.34 -75.71
CA LYS A 500 26.96 23.76 -76.58
C LYS A 500 27.08 22.80 -77.76
N GLY A 501 27.00 23.35 -79.01
CA GLY A 501 27.05 22.53 -80.23
C GLY A 501 25.73 22.46 -80.97
N PHE A 502 24.62 22.86 -80.36
CA PHE A 502 23.35 22.91 -81.03
C PHE A 502 23.34 24.02 -82.11
N GLN A 503 23.09 23.62 -83.37
CA GLN A 503 22.99 24.56 -84.51
C GLN A 503 21.54 24.93 -84.73
N GLY A 504 21.09 25.99 -84.08
CA GLY A 504 19.72 26.45 -84.15
C GLY A 504 19.39 27.47 -83.07
N LYS A 505 18.18 27.96 -83.04
CA LYS A 505 17.68 28.79 -81.95
C LYS A 505 16.40 28.19 -81.41
N LEU A 506 16.42 27.80 -80.17
CA LEU A 506 15.23 27.37 -79.48
C LEU A 506 14.24 28.47 -79.26
N ARG A 507 12.97 28.23 -79.44
CA ARG A 507 11.88 29.14 -79.10
C ARG A 507 11.68 29.20 -77.58
N PRO A 508 11.08 30.24 -77.00
CA PRO A 508 10.92 30.39 -75.57
C PRO A 508 10.27 29.15 -74.88
N TYR A 509 9.18 28.63 -75.44
CA TYR A 509 8.48 27.45 -74.90
C TYR A 509 9.32 26.19 -74.99
N GLN A 510 10.21 26.06 -76.01
CA GLN A 510 11.15 24.93 -76.11
C GLN A 510 12.24 24.98 -75.05
N ARG A 511 12.68 26.21 -74.68
CA ARG A 511 13.62 26.38 -73.56
C ARG A 511 12.97 26.06 -72.23
N GLU A 512 11.69 26.40 -72.05
CA GLU A 512 10.88 26.03 -70.87
C GLU A 512 10.69 24.53 -70.84
N GLY A 513 10.36 23.87 -71.98
CA GLY A 513 10.26 22.43 -72.12
C GLY A 513 11.58 21.71 -71.82
N LEU A 514 12.73 22.26 -72.22
CA LEU A 514 14.04 21.73 -71.89
C LEU A 514 14.30 21.80 -70.39
N GLY A 515 13.94 22.94 -69.76
CA GLY A 515 14.03 23.08 -68.33
C GLY A 515 13.09 22.09 -67.57
N TRP A 516 11.92 21.83 -68.17
CA TRP A 516 11.01 20.82 -67.60
C TRP A 516 11.56 19.40 -67.73
N LEU A 517 12.22 19.03 -68.83
CA LEU A 517 12.89 17.75 -69.01
C LEU A 517 14.07 17.59 -68.03
N ASP A 518 14.90 18.61 -67.83
CA ASP A 518 15.97 18.65 -66.83
C ASP A 518 15.39 18.45 -65.41
N TYR A 519 14.26 19.10 -65.08
CA TYR A 519 13.56 18.89 -63.84
C TYR A 519 13.12 17.43 -63.64
N LEU A 520 12.51 16.81 -64.70
CA LEU A 520 12.10 15.41 -64.64
C LEU A 520 13.28 14.49 -64.40
N GLU A 521 14.39 14.71 -65.10
CA GLU A 521 15.62 13.93 -64.98
C GLU A 521 16.22 14.07 -63.56
N ARG A 522 16.36 15.32 -63.06
CA ARG A 522 16.92 15.60 -61.72
C ARG A 522 16.17 14.93 -60.60
N PHE A 523 14.85 14.88 -60.69
CA PHE A 523 13.98 14.34 -59.66
C PHE A 523 13.52 12.91 -59.95
N GLY A 524 14.00 12.27 -61.00
CA GLY A 524 13.63 10.92 -61.35
C GLY A 524 12.14 10.77 -61.70
N PHE A 525 11.53 11.83 -62.24
CA PHE A 525 10.15 11.82 -62.64
C PHE A 525 9.98 11.37 -64.09
N GLY A 526 8.96 10.58 -64.34
CA GLY A 526 8.47 10.36 -65.68
C GLY A 526 7.60 11.51 -66.16
N GLY A 527 7.56 11.74 -67.49
CA GLY A 527 6.71 12.78 -68.07
C GLY A 527 6.24 12.40 -69.48
N ILE A 528 5.18 13.10 -69.90
CA ILE A 528 4.66 13.01 -71.30
C ILE A 528 4.77 14.39 -71.93
N LEU A 529 5.58 14.47 -72.99
CA LEU A 529 5.68 15.69 -73.82
C LEU A 529 4.51 15.68 -74.82
N ALA A 530 3.39 16.37 -74.47
CA ALA A 530 2.12 16.32 -75.21
C ALA A 530 1.86 17.57 -76.05
N ASP A 531 2.89 18.32 -76.44
CA ASP A 531 2.77 19.48 -77.31
C ASP A 531 2.09 19.13 -78.62
N ASP A 532 1.46 20.11 -79.28
CA ASP A 532 0.81 19.90 -80.60
C ASP A 532 1.83 19.51 -81.68
N MET A 533 1.33 18.87 -82.74
CA MET A 533 2.19 18.50 -83.88
C MET A 533 2.76 19.73 -84.54
N GLY A 534 4.03 19.68 -84.92
CA GLY A 534 4.73 20.77 -85.53
C GLY A 534 5.50 21.71 -84.57
N LEU A 535 5.33 21.59 -83.24
CA LEU A 535 5.99 22.45 -82.26
C LEU A 535 7.47 22.04 -81.98
N GLY A 536 7.97 21.02 -82.66
CA GLY A 536 9.38 20.64 -82.57
C GLY A 536 9.72 19.84 -81.32
N LYS A 537 8.85 18.91 -80.87
CA LYS A 537 9.11 18.00 -79.75
C LYS A 537 10.41 17.22 -79.89
N THR A 538 10.71 16.74 -81.10
CA THR A 538 11.95 15.99 -81.38
C THR A 538 13.19 16.80 -81.04
N ILE A 539 13.21 18.10 -81.32
CA ILE A 539 14.33 18.99 -81.01
C ILE A 539 14.48 19.22 -79.49
N GLN A 540 13.41 19.16 -78.75
CA GLN A 540 13.45 19.28 -77.30
C GLN A 540 13.99 18.01 -76.64
N VAL A 541 13.70 16.84 -77.22
CA VAL A 541 14.13 15.54 -76.63
C VAL A 541 15.57 15.20 -77.06
N LEU A 542 16.02 15.59 -78.26
CA LEU A 542 17.38 15.41 -78.75
C LEU A 542 18.36 16.41 -78.15
#